data_22a6e94db6f3207ac3913c807baa7037
#
_entry.id   22a6e94db6f3207ac3913c807baa7037
#
_cell.length_a   1.000
_cell.length_b   1.000
_cell.length_c   1.000
_cell.angle_alpha   90.00
_cell.angle_beta   90.00
_cell.angle_gamma   90.00
#
_symmetry.space_group_name_H-M   'P 1'
#
loop_
_entity.id
_entity.type
_entity.pdbx_description
1 polymer ?
#
loop_
_entity_poly.entity_id
_entity_poly.type
_entity_poly.pdbx_seq_one_letter_code
_entity_poly.pdbx_strand_id
1 'polypeptide(L)'
;MSKKFEFGLPSYDSLFSTEEERQDERLEKVITLPINNIKDFHDHPFHVELDEDMLKLIDSIKENGMLMPALVRPTSDGTYEMVSGHRRKFAMNYLGMKEMNVIVRDLDDDQATILMVDSNIQRENIRPSEKGYAYKMRLEAMKHQGKRIDIESKDIPVEYNKATSSQLGTKLDKQLRTDDILANLVGESRNQLQRFIRLTYLIKPLQDMVDGCHENEIKIAFNPAVELSYLTESE
;
A
#
# COMPACT_ATOMS: atom_id res chain seq x y z
N MET A 1 0.47 14.60 49.54
CA MET A 1 1.15 14.16 48.28
C MET A 1 0.61 15.02 47.16
N SER A 2 1.38 16.06 46.77
CA SER A 2 0.99 16.99 45.69
C SER A 2 1.29 16.39 44.34
N LYS A 3 0.26 16.21 43.48
CA LYS A 3 0.45 15.90 42.07
C LYS A 3 0.94 17.16 41.36
N LYS A 4 2.19 17.15 40.88
CA LYS A 4 2.72 18.14 39.96
C LYS A 4 2.03 17.89 38.61
N PHE A 5 1.26 18.86 38.15
CA PHE A 5 0.83 18.99 36.78
C PHE A 5 2.02 19.56 35.97
N GLU A 6 2.65 18.76 35.14
CA GLU A 6 3.55 19.25 34.11
C GLU A 6 2.71 19.77 32.95
N PHE A 7 2.55 21.06 32.85
CA PHE A 7 2.11 21.71 31.60
C PHE A 7 3.28 21.62 30.62
N GLY A 8 3.17 20.72 29.65
CA GLY A 8 4.05 20.72 28.48
C GLY A 8 3.81 22.01 27.68
N LEU A 9 4.63 23.02 27.91
CA LEU A 9 4.64 24.22 27.06
C LEU A 9 5.07 23.80 25.66
N PRO A 10 4.38 24.25 24.58
CA PRO A 10 4.84 24.04 23.21
C PRO A 10 6.27 24.58 23.05
N SER A 11 7.06 23.93 22.21
CA SER A 11 8.47 24.32 22.00
C SER A 11 8.53 25.79 21.55
N TYR A 12 9.57 26.49 21.98
CA TYR A 12 9.76 27.92 21.70
C TYR A 12 9.66 28.24 20.20
N ASP A 13 10.15 27.34 19.34
CA ASP A 13 10.09 27.47 17.88
C ASP A 13 8.67 27.43 17.31
N SER A 14 7.76 26.68 17.93
CA SER A 14 6.36 26.59 17.46
C SER A 14 5.53 27.85 17.76
N LEU A 15 5.99 28.73 18.65
CA LEU A 15 5.32 29.98 18.99
C LEU A 15 5.69 31.13 18.05
N PHE A 16 6.79 31.03 17.31
CA PHE A 16 7.30 32.07 16.43
C PHE A 16 7.26 31.73 14.93
N SER A 17 6.85 30.52 14.56
CA SER A 17 6.65 30.18 13.15
C SER A 17 5.44 30.95 12.60
N THR A 18 5.62 31.55 11.43
CA THR A 18 4.53 32.21 10.70
C THR A 18 3.53 31.17 10.17
N GLU A 19 2.30 31.60 9.85
CA GLU A 19 1.31 30.74 9.19
C GLU A 19 1.84 30.16 7.86
N GLU A 20 2.67 30.92 7.16
CA GLU A 20 3.33 30.51 5.91
C GLU A 20 4.36 29.41 6.17
N GLU A 21 5.20 29.53 7.20
CA GLU A 21 6.16 28.49 7.59
C GLU A 21 5.49 27.22 8.05
N ARG A 22 4.36 27.30 8.77
CA ARG A 22 3.55 26.15 9.18
C ARG A 22 2.87 25.47 7.97
N GLN A 23 2.50 26.23 6.95
CA GLN A 23 1.97 25.68 5.70
C GLN A 23 3.07 25.02 4.89
N ASP A 24 4.28 25.62 4.83
CA ASP A 24 5.45 25.04 4.14
C ASP A 24 5.96 23.76 4.83
N GLU A 25 5.86 23.66 6.16
CA GLU A 25 6.19 22.44 6.91
C GLU A 25 5.18 21.31 6.65
N ARG A 26 3.93 21.64 6.30
CA ARG A 26 2.90 20.66 5.90
C ARG A 26 3.00 20.22 4.45
N LEU A 27 3.74 20.95 3.62
CA LEU A 27 3.97 20.56 2.23
C LEU A 27 4.95 19.39 2.19
N GLU A 28 4.59 18.36 1.44
CA GLU A 28 5.43 17.21 1.21
C GLU A 28 6.68 17.63 0.43
N LYS A 29 7.83 17.60 1.08
CA LYS A 29 9.11 17.96 0.45
C LYS A 29 9.67 16.75 -0.29
N VAL A 30 10.04 16.97 -1.55
CA VAL A 30 10.81 15.99 -2.33
C VAL A 30 12.27 16.10 -1.90
N ILE A 31 12.83 14.98 -1.46
CA ILE A 31 14.24 14.86 -1.12
C ILE A 31 14.92 13.81 -1.98
N THR A 32 16.23 13.90 -2.14
CA THR A 32 17.02 12.92 -2.88
C THR A 32 17.70 11.98 -1.89
N LEU A 33 17.49 10.67 -2.05
CA LEU A 33 18.10 9.65 -1.20
C LEU A 33 18.92 8.67 -2.03
N PRO A 34 20.03 8.13 -1.46
CA PRO A 34 20.73 7.00 -2.05
C PRO A 34 19.77 5.78 -2.17
N ILE A 35 19.72 5.17 -3.36
CA ILE A 35 18.81 4.03 -3.62
C ILE A 35 19.11 2.86 -2.66
N ASN A 36 20.36 2.66 -2.29
CA ASN A 36 20.78 1.61 -1.35
C ASN A 36 20.22 1.79 0.07
N ASN A 37 19.82 3.00 0.46
CA ASN A 37 19.20 3.29 1.75
C ASN A 37 17.67 3.04 1.74
N ILE A 38 17.12 2.68 0.60
CA ILE A 38 15.69 2.43 0.43
C ILE A 38 15.47 0.93 0.28
N LYS A 39 14.90 0.30 1.29
CA LYS A 39 14.49 -1.12 1.27
C LYS A 39 13.18 -1.27 0.49
N ASP A 40 12.95 -2.45 -0.05
CA ASP A 40 11.63 -2.77 -0.61
C ASP A 40 10.62 -2.99 0.53
N PHE A 41 9.34 -2.80 0.23
CA PHE A 41 8.27 -3.06 1.18
C PHE A 41 8.29 -4.54 1.60
N HIS A 42 8.17 -4.80 2.90
CA HIS A 42 8.09 -6.17 3.38
C HIS A 42 6.80 -6.84 2.83
N ASP A 43 6.90 -8.08 2.44
CA ASP A 43 5.78 -8.86 1.88
C ASP A 43 5.07 -8.18 0.69
N HIS A 44 5.82 -7.43 -0.15
CA HIS A 44 5.28 -6.76 -1.33
C HIS A 44 4.68 -7.80 -2.31
N PRO A 45 3.35 -7.80 -2.53
CA PRO A 45 2.70 -8.87 -3.28
C PRO A 45 2.88 -8.75 -4.80
N PHE A 46 3.21 -7.57 -5.31
CA PHE A 46 3.28 -7.29 -6.73
C PHE A 46 4.68 -7.54 -7.28
N HIS A 47 4.80 -8.38 -8.29
CA HIS A 47 6.06 -8.64 -8.95
C HIS A 47 6.53 -7.45 -9.80
N VAL A 48 7.84 -7.25 -9.80
CA VAL A 48 8.51 -6.27 -10.66
C VAL A 48 9.38 -7.05 -11.63
N GLU A 49 8.96 -7.09 -12.89
CA GLU A 49 9.60 -7.88 -13.96
C GLU A 49 10.06 -6.97 -15.09
N LEU A 50 11.01 -7.45 -15.87
CA LEU A 50 11.50 -6.77 -17.06
C LEU A 50 10.57 -7.11 -18.24
N ASP A 51 9.38 -6.53 -18.24
CA ASP A 51 8.39 -6.60 -19.31
C ASP A 51 8.53 -5.43 -20.31
N GLU A 52 7.76 -5.43 -21.39
CA GLU A 52 7.78 -4.34 -22.38
C GLU A 52 7.45 -2.97 -21.78
N ASP A 53 6.56 -2.92 -20.80
CA ASP A 53 6.18 -1.68 -20.12
C ASP A 53 7.28 -1.22 -19.17
N MET A 54 8.07 -2.13 -18.61
CA MET A 54 9.27 -1.80 -17.85
C MET A 54 10.35 -1.23 -18.76
N LEU A 55 10.56 -1.78 -19.96
CA LEU A 55 11.52 -1.24 -20.92
C LEU A 55 11.16 0.19 -21.34
N LYS A 56 9.88 0.47 -21.62
CA LYS A 56 9.39 1.83 -21.90
C LYS A 56 9.64 2.78 -20.72
N LEU A 57 9.43 2.30 -19.48
CA LEU A 57 9.70 3.08 -18.28
C LEU A 57 11.20 3.37 -18.12
N ILE A 58 12.07 2.38 -18.38
CA ILE A 58 13.53 2.55 -18.36
C ILE A 58 13.95 3.61 -19.37
N ASP A 59 13.46 3.54 -20.61
CA ASP A 59 13.78 4.52 -21.66
C ASP A 59 13.29 5.90 -21.27
N SER A 60 12.06 6.02 -20.76
CA SER A 60 11.53 7.30 -20.27
C SER A 60 12.36 7.91 -19.15
N ILE A 61 12.79 7.10 -18.16
CA ILE A 61 13.64 7.59 -17.07
C ILE A 61 15.03 7.97 -17.57
N LYS A 62 15.56 7.25 -18.55
CA LYS A 62 16.86 7.56 -19.18
C LYS A 62 16.84 8.92 -19.90
N GLU A 63 15.75 9.24 -20.58
CA GLU A 63 15.61 10.47 -21.37
C GLU A 63 15.22 11.68 -20.51
N ASN A 64 14.26 11.51 -19.61
CA ASN A 64 13.61 12.61 -18.89
C ASN A 64 13.94 12.65 -17.40
N GLY A 65 14.70 11.67 -16.89
CA GLY A 65 14.87 11.48 -15.46
C GLY A 65 13.58 10.99 -14.77
N MET A 66 13.60 10.96 -13.46
CA MET A 66 12.46 10.58 -12.63
C MET A 66 11.54 11.78 -12.41
N LEU A 67 10.45 11.87 -13.17
CA LEU A 67 9.50 13.00 -13.10
C LEU A 67 8.63 12.97 -11.84
N MET A 68 8.23 11.78 -11.38
CA MET A 68 7.38 11.62 -10.19
C MET A 68 8.17 10.97 -9.05
N PRO A 69 8.26 11.60 -7.86
CA PRO A 69 8.98 11.04 -6.73
C PRO A 69 8.32 9.76 -6.22
N ALA A 70 9.10 8.85 -5.65
CA ALA A 70 8.59 7.69 -4.94
C ALA A 70 8.11 8.07 -3.53
N LEU A 71 7.28 7.24 -2.92
CA LEU A 71 6.85 7.39 -1.55
C LEU A 71 7.60 6.39 -0.67
N VAL A 72 8.22 6.88 0.39
CA VAL A 72 8.94 6.07 1.38
C VAL A 72 8.54 6.46 2.80
N ARG A 73 8.76 5.54 3.74
CA ARG A 73 8.64 5.82 5.18
C ARG A 73 9.96 5.57 5.90
N PRO A 74 10.27 6.27 6.99
CA PRO A 74 11.44 5.98 7.80
C PRO A 74 11.26 4.66 8.54
N THR A 75 12.37 3.92 8.72
CA THR A 75 12.42 2.71 9.54
C THR A 75 13.26 2.95 10.79
N SER A 76 13.06 2.13 11.82
CA SER A 76 13.73 2.28 13.12
C SER A 76 15.26 2.14 13.06
N ASP A 77 15.80 1.55 12.00
CA ASP A 77 17.25 1.38 11.78
C ASP A 77 17.91 2.54 11.03
N GLY A 78 17.19 3.63 10.77
CA GLY A 78 17.68 4.80 10.06
C GLY A 78 17.73 4.66 8.53
N THR A 79 17.15 3.59 7.99
CA THR A 79 16.91 3.42 6.55
C THR A 79 15.49 3.83 6.19
N TYR A 80 15.11 3.65 4.93
CA TYR A 80 13.76 3.93 4.45
C TYR A 80 13.14 2.68 3.83
N GLU A 81 11.84 2.52 3.97
CA GLU A 81 11.08 1.46 3.31
C GLU A 81 10.20 2.08 2.22
N MET A 82 10.23 1.47 1.04
CA MET A 82 9.46 1.96 -0.11
C MET A 82 8.00 1.57 0.01
N VAL A 83 7.11 2.55 0.04
CA VAL A 83 5.65 2.34 0.03
C VAL A 83 5.11 2.33 -1.41
N SER A 84 5.60 3.22 -2.28
CA SER A 84 5.20 3.27 -3.68
C SER A 84 6.35 3.71 -4.57
N GLY A 85 6.51 3.05 -5.74
CA GLY A 85 7.54 3.38 -6.72
C GLY A 85 8.52 2.25 -7.01
N HIS A 86 8.24 1.01 -6.63
CA HIS A 86 9.11 -0.16 -6.85
C HIS A 86 9.55 -0.33 -8.29
N ARG A 87 8.67 -0.13 -9.28
CA ARG A 87 9.04 -0.16 -10.71
C ARG A 87 10.05 0.92 -11.09
N ARG A 88 9.90 2.14 -10.54
CA ARG A 88 10.85 3.25 -10.76
C ARG A 88 12.20 2.95 -10.13
N LYS A 89 12.24 2.42 -8.92
CA LYS A 89 13.47 1.97 -8.26
C LYS A 89 14.17 0.89 -9.07
N PHE A 90 13.44 -0.10 -9.57
CA PHE A 90 13.97 -1.16 -10.44
C PHE A 90 14.60 -0.56 -11.71
N ALA A 91 13.88 0.32 -12.41
CA ALA A 91 14.36 0.97 -13.62
C ALA A 91 15.62 1.82 -13.37
N MET A 92 15.67 2.57 -12.27
CA MET A 92 16.84 3.37 -11.89
C MET A 92 18.05 2.51 -11.53
N ASN A 93 17.84 1.39 -10.82
CA ASN A 93 18.90 0.41 -10.55
C ASN A 93 19.42 -0.21 -11.85
N TYR A 94 18.53 -0.56 -12.81
CA TYR A 94 18.90 -1.08 -14.12
C TYR A 94 19.79 -0.08 -14.91
N LEU A 95 19.50 1.22 -14.78
CA LEU A 95 20.29 2.29 -15.39
C LEU A 95 21.57 2.62 -14.60
N GLY A 96 21.83 1.99 -13.45
CA GLY A 96 23.00 2.26 -12.61
C GLY A 96 22.94 3.60 -11.88
N MET A 97 21.77 4.19 -11.74
CA MET A 97 21.56 5.42 -10.96
C MET A 97 21.77 5.15 -9.47
N LYS A 98 22.36 6.12 -8.75
CA LYS A 98 22.70 5.93 -7.34
C LYS A 98 21.73 6.60 -6.37
N GLU A 99 20.97 7.57 -6.85
CA GLU A 99 20.09 8.41 -6.04
C GLU A 99 18.68 8.43 -6.65
N MET A 100 17.69 8.64 -5.79
CA MET A 100 16.28 8.66 -6.17
C MET A 100 15.53 9.78 -5.46
N ASN A 101 14.67 10.48 -6.18
CA ASN A 101 13.78 11.48 -5.61
C ASN A 101 12.61 10.81 -4.89
N VAL A 102 12.40 11.16 -3.63
CA VAL A 102 11.36 10.55 -2.79
C VAL A 102 10.62 11.61 -1.98
N ILE A 103 9.40 11.27 -1.59
CA ILE A 103 8.63 11.93 -0.55
C ILE A 103 8.69 11.02 0.68
N VAL A 104 9.08 11.58 1.81
CA VAL A 104 9.09 10.85 3.10
C VAL A 104 7.80 11.14 3.84
N ARG A 105 7.07 10.10 4.20
CA ARG A 105 5.91 10.17 5.11
C ARG A 105 6.15 9.28 6.32
N ASP A 106 5.79 9.79 7.48
CA ASP A 106 5.72 8.98 8.69
C ASP A 106 4.40 8.20 8.69
N LEU A 107 4.49 6.90 8.41
CA LEU A 107 3.35 6.00 8.23
C LEU A 107 3.53 4.79 9.14
N ASP A 108 2.48 4.42 9.86
CA ASP A 108 2.44 3.13 10.53
C ASP A 108 2.30 1.97 9.51
N ASP A 109 2.43 0.72 9.98
CA ASP A 109 2.43 -0.47 9.12
C ASP A 109 1.10 -0.62 8.37
N ASP A 110 -0.03 -0.35 9.03
CA ASP A 110 -1.35 -0.47 8.42
C ASP A 110 -1.57 0.61 7.35
N GLN A 111 -1.18 1.86 7.63
CA GLN A 111 -1.25 2.97 6.69
C GLN A 111 -0.36 2.74 5.47
N ALA A 112 0.87 2.29 5.69
CA ALA A 112 1.81 1.99 4.62
C ALA A 112 1.31 0.83 3.74
N THR A 113 0.75 -0.23 4.35
CA THR A 113 0.14 -1.35 3.63
C THR A 113 -1.04 -0.89 2.76
N ILE A 114 -1.95 -0.08 3.30
CA ILE A 114 -3.10 0.44 2.54
C ILE A 114 -2.62 1.28 1.36
N LEU A 115 -1.70 2.21 1.56
CA LEU A 115 -1.17 3.06 0.49
C LEU A 115 -0.41 2.26 -0.57
N MET A 116 0.38 1.25 -0.16
CA MET A 116 1.09 0.36 -1.07
C MET A 116 0.10 -0.40 -1.96
N VAL A 117 -0.94 -0.99 -1.38
CA VAL A 117 -1.98 -1.72 -2.14
C VAL A 117 -2.73 -0.77 -3.06
N ASP A 118 -3.19 0.39 -2.57
CA ASP A 118 -3.98 1.36 -3.37
C ASP A 118 -3.20 1.90 -4.57
N SER A 119 -1.90 2.12 -4.42
CA SER A 119 -1.04 2.58 -5.51
C SER A 119 -0.82 1.54 -6.61
N ASN A 120 -1.10 0.26 -6.36
CA ASN A 120 -0.86 -0.82 -7.30
C ASN A 120 -2.15 -1.48 -7.82
N ILE A 121 -3.26 -1.42 -7.07
CA ILE A 121 -4.50 -2.17 -7.41
C ILE A 121 -5.18 -1.66 -8.70
N GLN A 122 -4.85 -0.46 -9.14
CA GLN A 122 -5.37 0.14 -10.37
C GLN A 122 -4.55 -0.22 -11.62
N ARG A 123 -3.50 -1.04 -11.49
CA ARG A 123 -2.71 -1.50 -12.64
C ARG A 123 -3.54 -2.46 -13.48
N GLU A 124 -3.44 -2.32 -14.81
CA GLU A 124 -4.24 -3.13 -15.75
C GLU A 124 -3.91 -4.62 -15.68
N ASN A 125 -2.63 -4.97 -15.48
CA ASN A 125 -2.14 -6.35 -15.51
C ASN A 125 -1.66 -6.81 -14.13
N ILE A 126 -2.61 -7.08 -13.21
CA ILE A 126 -2.32 -7.68 -11.90
C ILE A 126 -2.67 -9.17 -11.96
N ARG A 127 -1.74 -10.03 -11.56
CA ARG A 127 -1.96 -11.48 -11.51
C ARG A 127 -3.04 -11.83 -10.49
N PRO A 128 -3.84 -12.88 -10.70
CA PRO A 128 -4.88 -13.30 -9.76
C PRO A 128 -4.36 -13.54 -8.34
N SER A 129 -3.19 -14.17 -8.17
CA SER A 129 -2.60 -14.41 -6.86
C SER A 129 -2.17 -13.11 -6.19
N GLU A 130 -1.54 -12.18 -6.93
CA GLU A 130 -1.15 -10.85 -6.43
C GLU A 130 -2.36 -10.07 -5.93
N LYS A 131 -3.47 -10.08 -6.69
CA LYS A 131 -4.75 -9.50 -6.27
C LYS A 131 -5.24 -10.10 -4.95
N GLY A 132 -5.15 -11.43 -4.84
CA GLY A 132 -5.51 -12.14 -3.62
C GLY A 132 -4.72 -11.69 -2.40
N TYR A 133 -3.40 -11.66 -2.51
CA TYR A 133 -2.52 -11.18 -1.44
C TYR A 133 -2.75 -9.70 -1.11
N ALA A 134 -2.89 -8.84 -2.11
CA ALA A 134 -3.16 -7.42 -1.92
C ALA A 134 -4.47 -7.18 -1.17
N TYR A 135 -5.53 -7.87 -1.54
CA TYR A 135 -6.83 -7.78 -0.85
C TYR A 135 -6.75 -8.30 0.59
N LYS A 136 -6.04 -9.41 0.82
CA LYS A 136 -5.82 -9.96 2.15
C LYS A 136 -5.09 -8.97 3.06
N MET A 137 -3.95 -8.45 2.62
CA MET A 137 -3.15 -7.48 3.37
C MET A 137 -3.95 -6.22 3.69
N ARG A 138 -4.65 -5.66 2.70
CA ARG A 138 -5.46 -4.47 2.91
C ARG A 138 -6.61 -4.70 3.88
N LEU A 139 -7.30 -5.85 3.78
CA LEU A 139 -8.39 -6.22 4.68
C LEU A 139 -7.90 -6.37 6.13
N GLU A 140 -6.72 -6.95 6.34
CA GLU A 140 -6.08 -7.10 7.64
C GLU A 140 -5.71 -5.73 8.22
N ALA A 141 -5.05 -4.85 7.44
CA ALA A 141 -4.71 -3.50 7.84
C ALA A 141 -5.96 -2.66 8.22
N MET A 142 -7.02 -2.72 7.42
CA MET A 142 -8.29 -2.03 7.73
C MET A 142 -8.95 -2.56 9.00
N LYS A 143 -8.87 -3.86 9.30
CA LYS A 143 -9.39 -4.44 10.55
C LYS A 143 -8.59 -3.97 11.76
N HIS A 144 -7.28 -3.83 11.65
CA HIS A 144 -6.43 -3.31 12.72
C HIS A 144 -6.75 -1.85 13.02
N GLN A 145 -6.90 -1.02 12.01
CA GLN A 145 -7.28 0.39 12.16
C GLN A 145 -8.68 0.52 12.79
N GLY A 146 -9.66 -0.29 12.36
CA GLY A 146 -11.00 -0.29 12.96
C GLY A 146 -10.98 -0.59 14.46
N LYS A 147 -10.17 -1.54 14.91
CA LYS A 147 -9.99 -1.84 16.34
C LYS A 147 -9.33 -0.69 17.11
N ARG A 148 -8.41 0.08 16.49
CA ARG A 148 -7.78 1.25 17.13
C ARG A 148 -8.77 2.40 17.27
N ILE A 149 -9.64 2.64 16.29
CA ILE A 149 -10.67 3.69 16.35
C ILE A 149 -11.65 3.43 17.52
N ASP A 150 -12.01 2.18 17.79
CA ASP A 150 -12.87 1.81 18.93
C ASP A 150 -12.20 2.10 20.28
N ILE A 151 -10.87 2.13 20.34
CA ILE A 151 -10.07 2.39 21.55
C ILE A 151 -9.76 3.88 21.73
N GLU A 152 -9.53 4.62 20.64
CA GLU A 152 -9.06 6.01 20.66
C GLU A 152 -10.13 7.06 20.33
N SER A 153 -11.41 6.68 20.17
CA SER A 153 -12.48 7.55 19.64
C SER A 153 -12.87 8.74 20.54
N LYS A 154 -11.94 9.36 21.26
CA LYS A 154 -12.17 10.60 21.99
C LYS A 154 -11.57 11.87 21.40
N ASP A 155 -10.58 11.81 20.47
CA ASP A 155 -9.85 13.03 20.06
C ASP A 155 -9.26 13.00 18.62
N ILE A 156 -9.97 12.55 17.57
CA ILE A 156 -9.48 12.71 16.21
C ILE A 156 -10.42 13.59 15.38
N PRO A 157 -9.90 14.67 14.71
CA PRO A 157 -10.72 15.52 13.83
C PRO A 157 -11.19 14.75 12.60
N VAL A 158 -12.48 14.80 12.31
CA VAL A 158 -13.23 14.09 11.25
C VAL A 158 -12.96 14.69 9.85
N GLU A 159 -11.76 15.13 9.52
CA GLU A 159 -11.51 15.77 8.21
C GLU A 159 -11.06 14.83 7.09
N TYR A 160 -10.52 13.66 7.41
CA TYR A 160 -10.04 12.71 6.38
C TYR A 160 -11.15 11.90 5.69
N ASN A 161 -12.36 11.86 6.27
CA ASN A 161 -13.50 11.09 5.73
C ASN A 161 -14.41 11.90 4.78
N LYS A 162 -14.12 13.18 4.50
CA LYS A 162 -15.01 14.02 3.68
C LYS A 162 -14.79 13.96 2.18
N ALA A 163 -13.66 13.45 1.71
CA ALA A 163 -13.36 13.43 0.27
C ALA A 163 -13.99 12.25 -0.50
N THR A 164 -14.42 11.17 0.20
CA THR A 164 -15.03 9.99 -0.42
C THR A 164 -16.49 9.74 -0.04
N SER A 165 -17.07 10.52 0.87
CA SER A 165 -18.43 10.28 1.40
C SER A 165 -19.53 11.19 0.85
N SER A 166 -19.28 12.01 -0.17
CA SER A 166 -20.24 13.05 -0.60
C SER A 166 -21.37 12.57 -1.54
N GLN A 167 -21.56 11.28 -1.81
CA GLN A 167 -22.64 10.83 -2.70
C GLN A 167 -23.53 9.67 -2.20
N LEU A 168 -23.41 9.20 -0.94
CA LEU A 168 -24.33 8.20 -0.41
C LEU A 168 -24.89 8.58 0.97
N GLY A 169 -25.54 9.73 1.06
CA GLY A 169 -26.41 10.05 2.17
C GLY A 169 -27.78 9.41 1.94
N THR A 170 -28.15 8.50 2.78
CA THR A 170 -29.46 8.14 3.33
C THR A 170 -29.65 6.63 3.44
N LYS A 171 -29.82 6.18 4.70
CA LYS A 171 -30.17 4.81 5.14
C LYS A 171 -29.02 3.82 5.24
N LEU A 172 -28.15 3.96 6.25
CA LEU A 172 -27.29 2.86 6.67
C LEU A 172 -27.16 2.81 8.20
N ASP A 173 -28.19 2.23 8.81
CA ASP A 173 -28.16 1.61 10.15
C ASP A 173 -27.77 0.12 10.05
N LYS A 174 -26.80 -0.22 9.21
CA LYS A 174 -26.14 -1.52 9.22
C LYS A 174 -24.65 -1.25 9.20
N GLN A 175 -23.98 -1.59 10.29
CA GLN A 175 -22.54 -1.64 10.41
C GLN A 175 -21.98 -2.48 9.27
N LEU A 176 -21.51 -1.81 8.18
CA LEU A 176 -20.91 -2.47 7.03
C LEU A 176 -19.68 -3.23 7.51
N ARG A 177 -19.56 -4.48 7.10
CA ARG A 177 -18.37 -5.28 7.39
C ARG A 177 -17.19 -4.71 6.60
N THR A 178 -15.99 -4.83 7.14
CA THR A 178 -14.77 -4.32 6.50
C THR A 178 -14.57 -4.89 5.09
N ASP A 179 -14.95 -6.16 4.87
CA ASP A 179 -14.89 -6.80 3.55
C ASP A 179 -15.91 -6.23 2.54
N ASP A 180 -17.09 -5.78 2.99
CA ASP A 180 -18.04 -5.08 2.11
C ASP A 180 -17.52 -3.68 1.73
N ILE A 181 -16.88 -2.98 2.69
CA ILE A 181 -16.26 -1.68 2.43
C ILE A 181 -15.14 -1.83 1.39
N LEU A 182 -14.24 -2.78 1.60
CA LEU A 182 -13.14 -3.03 0.67
C LEU A 182 -13.64 -3.42 -0.71
N ALA A 183 -14.63 -4.33 -0.80
CA ALA A 183 -15.21 -4.76 -2.07
C ALA A 183 -15.77 -3.57 -2.87
N ASN A 184 -16.50 -2.67 -2.21
CA ASN A 184 -17.02 -1.45 -2.83
C ASN A 184 -15.89 -0.51 -3.29
N LEU A 185 -14.80 -0.36 -2.53
CA LEU A 185 -13.67 0.50 -2.88
C LEU A 185 -12.92 0.00 -4.13
N VAL A 186 -12.80 -1.32 -4.29
CA VAL A 186 -12.08 -1.92 -5.43
C VAL A 186 -13.00 -2.26 -6.61
N GLY A 187 -14.31 -1.97 -6.51
CA GLY A 187 -15.28 -2.24 -7.57
C GLY A 187 -15.61 -3.74 -7.77
N GLU A 188 -15.33 -4.57 -6.79
CA GLU A 188 -15.61 -6.01 -6.82
C GLU A 188 -16.81 -6.35 -5.95
N SER A 189 -17.45 -7.52 -6.20
CA SER A 189 -18.38 -8.05 -5.23
C SER A 189 -17.65 -8.66 -4.03
N ARG A 190 -18.26 -8.65 -2.85
CA ARG A 190 -17.70 -9.31 -1.67
C ARG A 190 -17.31 -10.77 -1.93
N ASN A 191 -18.16 -11.51 -2.64
CA ASN A 191 -17.88 -12.91 -2.98
C ASN A 191 -16.64 -13.01 -3.89
N GLN A 192 -16.50 -12.14 -4.87
CA GLN A 192 -15.33 -12.12 -5.75
C GLN A 192 -14.05 -11.78 -4.99
N LEU A 193 -14.10 -10.78 -4.10
CA LEU A 193 -12.99 -10.43 -3.23
C LEU A 193 -12.54 -11.63 -2.38
N GLN A 194 -13.48 -12.33 -1.74
CA GLN A 194 -13.18 -13.52 -0.93
C GLN A 194 -12.58 -14.65 -1.77
N ARG A 195 -13.01 -14.81 -3.03
CA ARG A 195 -12.47 -15.81 -3.95
C ARG A 195 -11.04 -15.49 -4.37
N PHE A 196 -10.69 -14.20 -4.59
CA PHE A 196 -9.30 -13.80 -4.80
C PHE A 196 -8.45 -14.10 -3.56
N ILE A 197 -8.91 -13.71 -2.36
CA ILE A 197 -8.20 -14.01 -1.11
C ILE A 197 -8.00 -15.51 -0.96
N ARG A 198 -8.95 -16.33 -1.39
CA ARG A 198 -8.86 -17.78 -1.29
C ARG A 198 -7.67 -18.36 -2.07
N LEU A 199 -7.25 -17.73 -3.19
CA LEU A 199 -6.06 -18.16 -3.95
C LEU A 199 -4.77 -18.10 -3.14
N THR A 200 -4.70 -17.28 -2.09
CA THR A 200 -3.51 -17.18 -1.24
C THR A 200 -3.25 -18.44 -0.40
N TYR A 201 -4.20 -19.36 -0.34
CA TYR A 201 -4.07 -20.65 0.35
C TYR A 201 -3.57 -21.78 -0.56
N LEU A 202 -3.43 -21.53 -1.86
CA LEU A 202 -2.81 -22.49 -2.78
C LEU A 202 -1.32 -22.59 -2.55
N ILE A 203 -0.75 -23.77 -2.77
CA ILE A 203 0.70 -23.95 -2.85
C ILE A 203 1.26 -23.18 -4.04
N LYS A 204 2.52 -22.75 -3.95
CA LYS A 204 3.16 -21.88 -4.95
C LYS A 204 3.05 -22.41 -6.39
N PRO A 205 3.30 -23.70 -6.70
CA PRO A 205 3.14 -24.21 -8.06
C PRO A 205 1.74 -24.00 -8.65
N LEU A 206 0.69 -24.18 -7.83
CA LEU A 206 -0.68 -23.95 -8.28
C LEU A 206 -1.00 -22.47 -8.48
N GLN A 207 -0.45 -21.59 -7.64
CA GLN A 207 -0.55 -20.14 -7.87
C GLN A 207 0.09 -19.74 -9.20
N ASP A 208 1.29 -20.27 -9.50
CA ASP A 208 2.00 -19.98 -10.75
C ASP A 208 1.23 -20.48 -11.99
N MET A 209 0.51 -21.61 -11.87
CA MET A 209 -0.40 -22.09 -12.92
C MET A 209 -1.62 -21.16 -13.11
N VAL A 210 -2.18 -20.62 -12.05
CA VAL A 210 -3.30 -19.65 -12.11
C VAL A 210 -2.84 -18.34 -12.73
N ASP A 211 -1.65 -17.88 -12.38
CA ASP A 211 -1.05 -16.65 -12.88
C ASP A 211 -0.50 -16.80 -14.32
N GLY A 212 -0.41 -18.04 -14.82
CA GLY A 212 0.13 -18.33 -16.14
C GLY A 212 1.66 -18.22 -16.24
N CYS A 213 2.36 -18.39 -15.11
CA CYS A 213 3.82 -18.25 -15.00
C CYS A 213 4.52 -19.58 -14.73
N HIS A 214 3.79 -20.70 -14.80
CA HIS A 214 4.35 -22.02 -14.58
C HIS A 214 5.29 -22.43 -15.74
N GLU A 215 6.42 -23.04 -15.42
CA GLU A 215 7.48 -23.43 -16.38
C GLU A 215 6.98 -24.28 -17.57
N ASN A 216 5.95 -25.10 -17.34
CA ASN A 216 5.36 -25.96 -18.34
C ASN A 216 4.19 -25.31 -19.11
N GLU A 217 3.99 -24.01 -19.00
CA GLU A 217 2.87 -23.25 -19.60
C GLU A 217 1.47 -23.79 -19.23
N ILE A 218 1.38 -24.62 -18.17
CA ILE A 218 0.11 -25.17 -17.70
C ILE A 218 -0.66 -24.05 -16.99
N LYS A 219 -1.92 -23.85 -17.40
CA LYS A 219 -2.80 -22.84 -16.82
C LYS A 219 -4.00 -23.49 -16.17
N ILE A 220 -4.33 -23.01 -14.97
CA ILE A 220 -5.55 -23.37 -14.27
C ILE A 220 -6.50 -22.16 -14.30
N ALA A 221 -7.74 -22.38 -14.70
CA ALA A 221 -8.75 -21.32 -14.66
C ALA A 221 -9.08 -20.92 -13.22
N PHE A 222 -9.47 -19.66 -13.03
CA PHE A 222 -9.73 -19.06 -11.71
C PHE A 222 -10.71 -19.87 -10.85
N ASN A 223 -11.84 -20.35 -11.43
CA ASN A 223 -12.86 -21.07 -10.66
C ASN A 223 -12.36 -22.42 -10.13
N PRO A 224 -11.77 -23.31 -10.94
CA PRO A 224 -11.14 -24.54 -10.43
C PRO A 224 -10.07 -24.27 -9.38
N ALA A 225 -9.27 -23.23 -9.54
CA ALA A 225 -8.22 -22.87 -8.58
C ALA A 225 -8.80 -22.51 -7.21
N VAL A 226 -9.93 -21.79 -7.18
CA VAL A 226 -10.63 -21.49 -5.93
C VAL A 226 -11.12 -22.77 -5.27
N GLU A 227 -11.68 -23.73 -6.03
CA GLU A 227 -12.11 -25.03 -5.47
C GLU A 227 -10.92 -25.82 -4.92
N LEU A 228 -9.81 -25.89 -5.66
CA LEU A 228 -8.57 -26.53 -5.19
C LEU A 228 -8.05 -25.95 -3.88
N SER A 229 -8.25 -24.66 -3.63
CA SER A 229 -7.79 -24.00 -2.41
C SER A 229 -8.51 -24.48 -1.13
N TYR A 230 -9.55 -25.27 -1.23
CA TYR A 230 -10.24 -25.90 -0.10
C TYR A 230 -9.70 -27.30 0.25
N LEU A 231 -8.87 -27.87 -0.61
CA LEU A 231 -8.22 -29.16 -0.37
C LEU A 231 -6.99 -28.95 0.56
N THR A 232 -6.57 -30.02 1.20
CA THR A 232 -5.33 -30.04 1.97
C THR A 232 -4.15 -30.37 1.05
N GLU A 233 -2.90 -30.09 1.48
CA GLU A 233 -1.70 -30.41 0.67
C GLU A 233 -1.54 -31.90 0.35
N SER A 234 -2.22 -32.78 1.08
CA SER A 234 -2.18 -34.23 0.88
C SER A 234 -3.26 -34.76 -0.06
N GLU A 235 -4.21 -33.93 -0.46
CA GLU A 235 -5.29 -34.25 -1.41
C GLU A 235 -5.01 -33.68 -2.79
#